data_9de82269bac41631b6b611cc0e370387
#
_entry.id   9de82269bac41631b6b611cc0e370387
#
_cell.length_a   1.000
_cell.length_b   1.000
_cell.length_c   1.000
_cell.angle_alpha   90.00
_cell.angle_beta   90.00
_cell.angle_gamma   90.00
#
_symmetry.space_group_name_H-M   'P 1'
#
loop_
_entity.id
_entity.type
_entity.pdbx_description
1 polymer ?
#
loop_
_entity_poly.entity_id
_entity_poly.type
_entity_poly.pdbx_seq_one_letter_code
_entity_poly.pdbx_strand_id
1 'polypeptide(L)'
;MSTIPDLKHYDVDAYDCRIHVAEIGEGPLVLLVHGFPESWYSWRFQLPALAEAGYRVAAIDVRGYGSSEAPEEIEAYRLMDLAGDCVGVVEALGETTATIVGHDWGSPIASSAAQIRPDVFTAVALLSVPFSPRNRHKPTDIFRFIGGDEEFYI
;
A
#
# COMPACT_ATOMS: atom_id res chain seq x y z
N MET A 1 17.75 -13.04 -12.25
CA MET A 1 16.43 -12.57 -11.83
C MET A 1 15.45 -12.97 -12.91
N SER A 2 14.36 -13.67 -12.59
CA SER A 2 13.30 -13.95 -13.56
C SER A 2 12.63 -12.64 -13.92
N THR A 3 12.69 -12.24 -15.18
CA THR A 3 11.96 -11.06 -15.68
C THR A 3 10.48 -11.45 -15.80
N ILE A 4 9.60 -10.65 -15.24
CA ILE A 4 8.16 -10.76 -15.48
C ILE A 4 7.91 -10.11 -16.85
N PRO A 5 7.47 -10.86 -17.87
CA PRO A 5 7.19 -10.28 -19.18
C PRO A 5 6.13 -9.19 -19.06
N ASP A 6 6.26 -8.13 -19.86
CA ASP A 6 5.30 -7.00 -19.95
C ASP A 6 5.12 -6.16 -18.69
N LEU A 7 5.90 -6.40 -17.62
CA LEU A 7 5.89 -5.55 -16.43
C LEU A 7 6.50 -4.19 -16.76
N LYS A 8 5.74 -3.14 -16.50
CA LYS A 8 6.15 -1.74 -16.69
C LYS A 8 6.54 -1.14 -15.35
N HIS A 9 7.56 -0.29 -15.35
CA HIS A 9 8.01 0.48 -14.20
C HIS A 9 8.00 1.96 -14.55
N TYR A 10 7.37 2.76 -13.72
CA TYR A 10 7.32 4.22 -13.87
C TYR A 10 6.93 4.89 -12.56
N ASP A 11 7.09 6.20 -12.51
CA ASP A 11 6.71 7.00 -11.36
C ASP A 11 5.42 7.77 -11.68
N VAL A 12 4.60 7.99 -10.65
CA VAL A 12 3.41 8.84 -10.71
C VAL A 12 3.47 9.87 -9.58
N ASP A 13 2.90 11.05 -9.82
CA ASP A 13 2.72 12.06 -8.80
C ASP A 13 1.41 11.78 -8.05
N ALA A 14 1.53 11.27 -6.83
CA ALA A 14 0.43 10.99 -5.93
C ALA A 14 0.30 12.15 -4.92
N TYR A 15 -0.38 13.22 -5.33
CA TYR A 15 -0.51 14.49 -4.62
C TYR A 15 0.86 15.16 -4.36
N ASP A 16 1.41 15.00 -3.15
CA ASP A 16 2.65 15.65 -2.71
C ASP A 16 3.87 14.70 -2.70
N CYS A 17 3.71 13.48 -3.18
CA CYS A 17 4.76 12.46 -3.19
C CYS A 17 4.82 11.74 -4.54
N ARG A 18 6.03 11.54 -5.04
CA ARG A 18 6.28 10.73 -6.22
C ARG A 18 6.38 9.26 -5.83
N ILE A 19 5.46 8.45 -6.37
CA ILE A 19 5.34 7.03 -6.06
C ILE A 19 5.76 6.19 -7.27
N HIS A 20 6.67 5.26 -7.04
CA HIS A 20 7.04 4.24 -8.02
C HIS A 20 5.97 3.15 -8.12
N VAL A 21 5.66 2.77 -9.36
CA VAL A 21 4.64 1.77 -9.71
C VAL A 21 5.24 0.70 -10.60
N ALA A 22 5.01 -0.56 -10.24
CA ALA A 22 5.21 -1.74 -11.08
C ALA A 22 3.84 -2.24 -11.56
N GLU A 23 3.56 -2.14 -12.86
CA GLU A 23 2.23 -2.40 -13.43
C GLU A 23 2.26 -3.48 -14.52
N ILE A 24 1.20 -4.31 -14.54
CA ILE A 24 0.97 -5.32 -15.57
C ILE A 24 -0.52 -5.59 -15.74
N GLY A 25 -0.91 -6.05 -16.93
CA GLY A 25 -2.27 -6.49 -17.26
C GLY A 25 -3.18 -5.34 -17.65
N GLU A 26 -4.44 -5.71 -17.93
CA GLU A 26 -5.52 -4.79 -18.32
C GLU A 26 -6.81 -5.23 -17.62
N GLY A 27 -7.76 -4.31 -17.44
CA GLY A 27 -9.03 -4.59 -16.78
C GLY A 27 -9.22 -3.78 -15.50
N PRO A 28 -10.10 -4.21 -14.56
CA PRO A 28 -10.31 -3.51 -13.30
C PRO A 28 -9.02 -3.42 -12.47
N LEU A 29 -8.76 -2.25 -11.88
CA LEU A 29 -7.52 -1.99 -11.15
C LEU A 29 -7.48 -2.72 -9.79
N VAL A 30 -6.36 -3.39 -9.55
CA VAL A 30 -5.96 -3.92 -8.23
C VAL A 30 -4.67 -3.22 -7.80
N LEU A 31 -4.73 -2.45 -6.72
CA LEU A 31 -3.59 -1.77 -6.11
C LEU A 31 -3.02 -2.63 -4.98
N LEU A 32 -1.71 -2.95 -5.06
CA LEU A 32 -1.00 -3.79 -4.10
C LEU A 32 -0.03 -2.93 -3.27
N VAL A 33 -0.17 -3.00 -1.94
CA VAL A 33 0.57 -2.19 -0.97
C VAL A 33 1.39 -3.11 -0.07
N HIS A 34 2.72 -3.03 -0.15
CA HIS A 34 3.63 -3.86 0.62
C HIS A 34 3.80 -3.38 2.07
N GLY A 35 4.48 -4.19 2.88
CA GLY A 35 4.79 -3.91 4.27
C GLY A 35 6.26 -3.56 4.54
N PHE A 36 6.69 -3.79 5.77
CA PHE A 36 8.04 -3.52 6.24
C PHE A 36 8.86 -4.82 6.39
N PRO A 37 10.12 -4.84 6.01
CA PRO A 37 10.87 -3.92 5.13
C PRO A 37 10.84 -4.45 3.68
N GLU A 38 9.85 -4.07 2.92
CA GLU A 38 9.56 -4.66 1.62
C GLU A 38 9.58 -3.61 0.49
N SER A 39 9.15 -4.01 -0.70
CA SER A 39 8.95 -3.18 -1.89
C SER A 39 7.88 -3.83 -2.78
N TRP A 40 7.57 -3.20 -3.93
CA TRP A 40 6.72 -3.80 -4.96
C TRP A 40 7.10 -5.25 -5.29
N TYR A 41 8.38 -5.63 -5.13
CA TYR A 41 8.90 -6.95 -5.47
C TYR A 41 8.33 -8.08 -4.60
N SER A 42 7.77 -7.78 -3.45
CA SER A 42 7.03 -8.75 -2.63
C SER A 42 5.84 -9.35 -3.39
N TRP A 43 5.28 -8.58 -4.32
CA TRP A 43 4.12 -8.94 -5.14
C TRP A 43 4.47 -9.63 -6.48
N ARG A 44 5.74 -9.93 -6.73
CA ARG A 44 6.23 -10.47 -8.01
C ARG A 44 5.54 -11.74 -8.51
N PHE A 45 4.91 -12.51 -7.63
CA PHE A 45 4.14 -13.70 -7.98
C PHE A 45 2.64 -13.39 -8.15
N GLN A 46 2.12 -12.42 -7.42
CA GLN A 46 0.73 -11.99 -7.50
C GLN A 46 0.46 -11.16 -8.75
N LEU A 47 1.43 -10.32 -9.15
CA LEU A 47 1.34 -9.48 -10.34
C LEU A 47 0.95 -10.28 -11.60
N PRO A 48 1.69 -11.30 -12.06
CA PRO A 48 1.32 -12.06 -13.24
C PRO A 48 0.05 -12.87 -13.03
N ALA A 49 -0.17 -13.45 -11.85
CA ALA A 49 -1.34 -14.27 -11.59
C ALA A 49 -2.66 -13.47 -11.65
N LEU A 50 -2.67 -12.26 -11.13
CA LEU A 50 -3.83 -11.38 -11.21
C LEU A 50 -4.03 -10.82 -12.63
N ALA A 51 -2.93 -10.52 -13.35
CA ALA A 51 -3.00 -10.09 -14.74
C ALA A 51 -3.59 -11.20 -15.64
N GLU A 52 -3.17 -12.44 -15.47
CA GLU A 52 -3.76 -13.61 -16.15
C GLU A 52 -5.25 -13.81 -15.83
N ALA A 53 -5.67 -13.41 -14.63
CA ALA A 53 -7.08 -13.41 -14.21
C ALA A 53 -7.90 -12.24 -14.78
N GLY A 54 -7.30 -11.36 -15.59
CA GLY A 54 -7.98 -10.25 -16.27
C GLY A 54 -8.06 -8.96 -15.47
N TYR A 55 -7.10 -8.71 -14.59
CA TYR A 55 -6.99 -7.45 -13.84
C TYR A 55 -5.81 -6.61 -14.34
N ARG A 56 -5.97 -5.30 -14.26
CA ARG A 56 -4.87 -4.35 -14.28
C ARG A 56 -4.29 -4.29 -12.88
N VAL A 57 -3.01 -4.62 -12.70
CA VAL A 57 -2.39 -4.76 -11.37
C VAL A 57 -1.26 -3.77 -11.22
N ALA A 58 -1.32 -2.93 -10.20
CA ALA A 58 -0.29 -1.96 -9.86
C ALA A 58 0.23 -2.25 -8.45
N ALA A 59 1.50 -2.61 -8.33
CA ALA A 59 2.19 -2.71 -7.06
C ALA A 59 3.05 -1.46 -6.84
N ILE A 60 2.85 -0.77 -5.73
CA ILE A 60 3.61 0.44 -5.42
C ILE A 60 4.79 0.14 -4.51
N ASP A 61 5.83 0.97 -4.60
CA ASP A 61 6.73 1.18 -3.48
C ASP A 61 6.10 2.24 -2.57
N VAL A 62 5.83 1.89 -1.32
CA VAL A 62 5.27 2.85 -0.35
C VAL A 62 6.28 4.00 -0.15
N ARG A 63 5.79 5.21 0.10
CA ARG A 63 6.58 6.40 0.42
C ARG A 63 7.74 6.05 1.36
N GLY A 64 8.96 6.44 1.00
CA GLY A 64 10.19 6.12 1.74
C GLY A 64 10.82 4.76 1.42
N TYR A 65 10.22 3.97 0.52
CA TYR A 65 10.73 2.65 0.12
C TYR A 65 11.05 2.59 -1.37
N GLY A 66 11.91 1.64 -1.72
CA GLY A 66 12.22 1.29 -3.09
C GLY A 66 12.69 2.48 -3.93
N SER A 67 11.94 2.79 -4.99
CA SER A 67 12.20 3.91 -5.89
C SER A 67 11.26 5.10 -5.66
N SER A 68 10.33 5.00 -4.72
CA SER A 68 9.47 6.12 -4.33
C SER A 68 10.24 7.21 -3.61
N GLU A 69 9.69 8.41 -3.62
CA GLU A 69 10.26 9.54 -2.90
C GLU A 69 10.31 9.28 -1.39
N ALA A 70 11.37 9.79 -0.75
CA ALA A 70 11.59 9.68 0.68
C ALA A 70 11.75 11.08 1.30
N PRO A 71 10.66 11.76 1.64
CA PRO A 71 10.70 13.05 2.33
C PRO A 71 11.50 12.99 3.63
N GLU A 72 12.22 14.06 3.97
CA GLU A 72 13.03 14.13 5.20
C GLU A 72 12.19 14.36 6.45
N GLU A 73 11.01 14.95 6.30
CA GLU A 73 10.10 15.28 7.38
C GLU A 73 9.39 14.03 7.90
N ILE A 74 9.52 13.74 9.18
CA ILE A 74 8.86 12.60 9.85
C ILE A 74 7.33 12.71 9.71
N GLU A 75 6.80 13.92 9.74
CA GLU A 75 5.37 14.20 9.59
C GLU A 75 4.80 13.76 8.25
N ALA A 76 5.62 13.64 7.22
CA ALA A 76 5.20 13.15 5.90
C ALA A 76 4.83 11.65 5.88
N TYR A 77 5.13 10.92 6.94
CA TYR A 77 4.90 9.46 7.05
C TYR A 77 3.71 9.09 7.94
N ARG A 78 2.79 10.02 8.16
CA ARG A 78 1.56 9.70 8.87
C ARG A 78 0.72 8.72 8.07
N LEU A 79 0.00 7.84 8.77
CA LEU A 79 -0.85 6.83 8.13
C LEU A 79 -1.84 7.42 7.12
N MET A 80 -2.33 8.63 7.39
CA MET A 80 -3.27 9.32 6.50
C MET A 80 -2.60 9.83 5.21
N ASP A 81 -1.33 10.23 5.27
CA ASP A 81 -0.57 10.65 4.09
C ASP A 81 -0.28 9.43 3.20
N LEU A 82 0.15 8.31 3.80
CA LEU A 82 0.35 7.03 3.10
C LEU A 82 -0.95 6.49 2.48
N ALA A 83 -2.07 6.64 3.16
CA ALA A 83 -3.40 6.30 2.62
C ALA A 83 -3.80 7.25 1.47
N GLY A 84 -3.44 8.53 1.58
CA GLY A 84 -3.62 9.52 0.53
C GLY A 84 -2.83 9.19 -0.73
N ASP A 85 -1.59 8.71 -0.59
CA ASP A 85 -0.79 8.24 -1.73
C ASP A 85 -1.51 7.15 -2.53
N CYS A 86 -2.15 6.19 -1.85
CA CYS A 86 -2.91 5.14 -2.52
C CYS A 86 -4.05 5.72 -3.39
N VAL A 87 -4.73 6.75 -2.90
CA VAL A 87 -5.77 7.46 -3.65
C VAL A 87 -5.17 8.20 -4.85
N GLY A 88 -4.09 8.97 -4.60
CA GLY A 88 -3.38 9.72 -5.64
C GLY A 88 -2.85 8.81 -6.75
N VAL A 89 -2.34 7.63 -6.42
CA VAL A 89 -1.92 6.63 -7.41
C VAL A 89 -3.09 6.19 -8.28
N VAL A 90 -4.24 5.84 -7.71
CA VAL A 90 -5.43 5.43 -8.49
C VAL A 90 -5.84 6.54 -9.47
N GLU A 91 -5.89 7.79 -9.00
CA GLU A 91 -6.23 8.96 -9.82
C GLU A 91 -5.18 9.21 -10.92
N ALA A 92 -3.89 9.11 -10.59
CA ALA A 92 -2.79 9.28 -11.56
C ALA A 92 -2.77 8.17 -12.63
N LEU A 93 -3.24 6.96 -12.30
CA LEU A 93 -3.42 5.86 -13.25
C LEU A 93 -4.65 6.04 -14.16
N GLY A 94 -5.42 7.11 -13.98
CA GLY A 94 -6.63 7.44 -14.75
C GLY A 94 -7.85 6.62 -14.36
N GLU A 95 -7.83 5.98 -13.19
CA GLU A 95 -8.93 5.17 -12.69
C GLU A 95 -9.76 5.93 -11.67
N THR A 96 -11.02 5.57 -11.55
CA THR A 96 -11.94 6.14 -10.56
C THR A 96 -12.19 5.20 -9.40
N THR A 97 -11.97 3.89 -9.60
CA THR A 97 -12.16 2.86 -8.59
C THR A 97 -11.08 1.80 -8.66
N ALA A 98 -10.79 1.18 -7.53
CA ALA A 98 -9.85 0.07 -7.43
C ALA A 98 -10.25 -0.92 -6.31
N THR A 99 -9.75 -2.15 -6.42
CA THR A 99 -9.56 -3.03 -5.26
C THR A 99 -8.21 -2.72 -4.65
N ILE A 100 -8.12 -2.59 -3.33
CA ILE A 100 -6.84 -2.39 -2.65
C ILE A 100 -6.46 -3.62 -1.81
N VAL A 101 -5.20 -4.03 -1.90
CA VAL A 101 -4.67 -5.18 -1.14
C VAL A 101 -3.46 -4.72 -0.35
N GLY A 102 -3.46 -4.92 0.95
CA GLY A 102 -2.33 -4.58 1.83
C GLY A 102 -1.77 -5.82 2.53
N HIS A 103 -0.46 -5.87 2.69
CA HIS A 103 0.25 -6.87 3.46
C HIS A 103 1.08 -6.21 4.55
N ASP A 104 1.11 -6.79 5.76
CA ASP A 104 1.85 -6.28 6.91
C ASP A 104 1.52 -4.79 7.17
N TRP A 105 2.49 -3.85 7.18
CA TRP A 105 2.24 -2.41 7.26
C TRP A 105 1.38 -1.85 6.12
N GLY A 106 1.35 -2.50 4.97
CA GLY A 106 0.42 -2.17 3.89
C GLY A 106 -1.05 -2.41 4.26
N SER A 107 -1.34 -3.31 5.22
CA SER A 107 -2.73 -3.57 5.64
C SER A 107 -3.38 -2.38 6.35
N PRO A 108 -2.78 -1.73 7.37
CA PRO A 108 -3.35 -0.51 7.94
C PRO A 108 -3.42 0.64 6.94
N ILE A 109 -2.48 0.77 6.00
CA ILE A 109 -2.53 1.76 4.92
C ILE A 109 -3.76 1.50 4.04
N ALA A 110 -3.90 0.27 3.52
CA ALA A 110 -5.01 -0.13 2.66
C ALA A 110 -6.38 0.01 3.36
N SER A 111 -6.47 -0.41 4.63
CA SER A 111 -7.70 -0.27 5.40
C SER A 111 -8.08 1.19 5.66
N SER A 112 -7.10 2.06 5.91
CA SER A 112 -7.33 3.50 6.09
C SER A 112 -7.77 4.15 4.78
N ALA A 113 -7.10 3.84 3.65
CA ALA A 113 -7.48 4.33 2.34
C ALA A 113 -8.93 3.95 1.98
N ALA A 114 -9.33 2.68 2.19
CA ALA A 114 -10.69 2.22 1.94
C ALA A 114 -11.73 2.88 2.88
N GLN A 115 -11.36 3.24 4.11
CA GLN A 115 -12.27 3.93 5.03
C GLN A 115 -12.47 5.40 4.68
N ILE A 116 -11.42 6.12 4.26
CA ILE A 116 -11.51 7.54 3.94
C ILE A 116 -12.06 7.80 2.53
N ARG A 117 -11.86 6.85 1.60
CA ARG A 117 -12.31 6.93 0.21
C ARG A 117 -13.01 5.63 -0.23
N PRO A 118 -14.16 5.30 0.39
CA PRO A 118 -14.94 4.11 -0.01
C PRO A 118 -15.56 4.26 -1.42
N ASP A 119 -15.58 5.46 -1.96
CA ASP A 119 -15.94 5.76 -3.34
C ASP A 119 -14.87 5.32 -4.34
N VAL A 120 -13.60 5.35 -3.95
CA VAL A 120 -12.46 4.89 -4.76
C VAL A 120 -12.17 3.41 -4.54
N PHE A 121 -12.08 2.97 -3.29
CA PHE A 121 -11.76 1.58 -2.96
C PHE A 121 -13.03 0.78 -2.68
N THR A 122 -13.51 0.09 -3.70
CA THR A 122 -14.77 -0.69 -3.65
C THR A 122 -14.61 -2.04 -2.99
N ALA A 123 -13.38 -2.53 -2.85
CA ALA A 123 -13.03 -3.76 -2.15
C ALA A 123 -11.65 -3.64 -1.50
N VAL A 124 -11.45 -4.33 -0.38
CA VAL A 124 -10.19 -4.37 0.35
C VAL A 124 -9.86 -5.80 0.79
N ALA A 125 -8.59 -6.19 0.63
CA ALA A 125 -8.04 -7.41 1.19
C ALA A 125 -6.84 -7.08 2.09
N LEU A 126 -6.82 -7.64 3.31
CA LEU A 126 -5.79 -7.40 4.31
C LEU A 126 -5.10 -8.72 4.65
N LEU A 127 -3.78 -8.75 4.48
CA LEU A 127 -2.95 -9.92 4.67
C LEU A 127 -2.00 -9.70 5.86
N SER A 128 -1.89 -10.71 6.72
CA SER A 128 -1.09 -10.74 7.96
C SER A 128 -1.64 -9.86 9.09
N VAL A 129 -2.02 -8.61 8.83
CA VAL A 129 -2.55 -7.70 9.83
C VAL A 129 -4.03 -7.44 9.54
N PRO A 130 -4.95 -8.00 10.33
CA PRO A 130 -6.38 -7.80 10.12
C PRO A 130 -6.81 -6.38 10.51
N PHE A 131 -7.94 -5.95 9.95
CA PHE A 131 -8.56 -4.72 10.42
C PHE A 131 -8.87 -4.79 11.91
N SER A 132 -8.41 -3.78 12.64
CA SER A 132 -8.75 -3.60 14.05
C SER A 132 -9.54 -2.30 14.20
N PRO A 133 -10.78 -2.35 14.72
CA PRO A 133 -11.53 -1.14 15.00
C PRO A 133 -10.80 -0.33 16.09
N ARG A 134 -11.07 0.98 16.12
CA ARG A 134 -10.46 1.87 17.12
C ARG A 134 -10.71 1.34 18.54
N ASN A 135 -9.63 0.99 19.21
CA ASN A 135 -9.68 0.54 20.60
C ASN A 135 -9.86 1.75 21.57
N ARG A 136 -10.37 1.49 22.77
CA ARG A 136 -10.44 2.50 23.85
C ARG A 136 -9.05 2.87 24.38
N HIS A 137 -8.10 1.95 24.29
CA HIS A 137 -6.70 2.15 24.69
C HIS A 137 -5.82 2.41 23.47
N LYS A 138 -4.84 3.30 23.63
CA LYS A 138 -3.85 3.53 22.58
C LYS A 138 -3.04 2.25 22.35
N PRO A 139 -2.71 1.87 21.11
CA PRO A 139 -1.84 0.72 20.85
C PRO A 139 -0.53 0.78 21.65
N THR A 140 0.07 1.96 21.77
CA THR A 140 1.29 2.18 22.57
C THR A 140 1.13 1.82 24.05
N ASP A 141 -0.05 2.00 24.63
CA ASP A 141 -0.31 1.64 26.04
C ASP A 141 -0.45 0.12 26.19
N ILE A 142 -1.04 -0.53 25.19
CA ILE A 142 -1.16 -1.99 25.13
C ILE A 142 0.23 -2.62 24.97
N PHE A 143 1.05 -2.10 24.07
CA PHE A 143 2.42 -2.60 23.86
C PHE A 143 3.29 -2.44 25.10
N ARG A 144 3.21 -1.29 25.81
CA ARG A 144 3.91 -1.11 27.09
C ARG A 144 3.46 -2.11 28.15
N PHE A 145 2.17 -2.41 28.18
CA PHE A 145 1.62 -3.38 29.15
C PHE A 145 2.09 -4.82 28.86
N ILE A 146 2.24 -5.19 27.57
CA ILE A 146 2.67 -6.53 27.14
C ILE A 146 4.20 -6.68 27.18
N GLY A 147 4.92 -5.68 26.69
CA GLY A 147 6.37 -5.72 26.51
C GLY A 147 7.18 -5.13 27.67
N GLY A 148 6.56 -4.50 28.66
CA GLY A 148 7.25 -3.79 29.72
C GLY A 148 8.02 -2.59 29.19
N ASP A 149 9.25 -2.37 29.68
CA ASP A 149 10.14 -1.28 29.27
C ASP A 149 11.03 -1.65 28.06
N GLU A 150 10.82 -2.80 27.41
CA GLU A 150 11.57 -3.19 26.23
C GLU A 150 11.07 -2.38 25.00
N GLU A 151 12.02 -1.87 24.21
CA GLU A 151 11.71 -1.16 22.98
C GLU A 151 11.15 -2.14 21.95
N PHE A 152 9.87 -1.99 21.62
CA PHE A 152 9.26 -2.66 20.48
C PHE A 152 9.62 -1.88 19.20
N TYR A 153 10.05 -2.60 18.18
CA TYR A 153 10.37 -2.03 16.87
C TYR A 153 9.08 -1.74 16.06
N ILE A 154 8.22 -0.94 16.44
CA ILE A 154 7.05 -0.56 15.62
C ILE A 154 7.13 0.92 15.32
#